data_c31123c895c0a5d910b957b88557ea4c
#
_entry.id   c31123c895c0a5d910b957b88557ea4c
#
_cell.length_a   1.000
_cell.length_b   1.000
_cell.length_c   1.000
_cell.angle_alpha   90.00
_cell.angle_beta   90.00
_cell.angle_gamma   90.00
#
_symmetry.space_group_name_H-M   'P 1'
#
loop_
_entity.id
_entity.type
_entity.pdbx_description
1 polymer ?
#
loop_
_entity_poly.entity_id
_entity_poly.type
_entity_poly.pdbx_seq_one_letter_code
_entity_poly.pdbx_strand_id
1 'polypeptide(L)'
;SNDGKAKVEVLGAMTQMLAGEHLAEMGALRAAGCVGVSNATIPLKSSQIMRRVMEYAATFDLTVFVLPNDPDLSLDGVIHEGQVSTRLGLPGIPETAETVILARDLLLAEQTGARIHVLHVSTRRGVEMIADAKRRGLNVTASVTAPQLILDLSNALDFNSTCNVFPPLRSSDDRAGLRDGIKNNTVRVICSDHQPHESDAKQNPFPTTQPGISALETLLPLTLMAGTATGITLPQTLALVTLAPAQVL
;
A
#
# COMPACT_ATOMS: atom_id res chain seq x y z
N SER A 1 21.38 -12.64 -5.75
CA SER A 1 21.54 -13.89 -6.51
C SER A 1 22.09 -13.56 -7.90
N ASN A 2 23.18 -14.24 -8.32
CA ASN A 2 23.84 -14.00 -9.61
C ASN A 2 23.03 -14.53 -10.81
N ASP A 3 21.91 -15.21 -10.58
CA ASP A 3 21.08 -15.85 -11.60
C ASP A 3 19.83 -15.02 -11.98
N GLY A 4 19.56 -13.93 -11.26
CA GLY A 4 18.42 -13.05 -11.53
C GLY A 4 18.65 -12.13 -12.73
N LYS A 5 17.67 -12.04 -13.64
CA LYS A 5 17.68 -11.09 -14.77
C LYS A 5 17.25 -9.67 -14.38
N ALA A 6 16.86 -9.45 -13.14
CA ALA A 6 16.43 -8.17 -12.60
C ALA A 6 17.22 -7.82 -11.35
N LYS A 7 17.47 -6.53 -11.13
CA LYS A 7 17.99 -6.02 -9.87
C LYS A 7 16.89 -6.10 -8.82
N VAL A 8 17.16 -6.76 -7.69
CA VAL A 8 16.24 -6.89 -6.57
C VAL A 8 16.77 -6.05 -5.42
N GLU A 9 15.98 -5.09 -4.97
CA GLU A 9 16.24 -4.32 -3.75
C GLU A 9 15.45 -4.91 -2.58
N VAL A 10 16.03 -4.88 -1.38
CA VAL A 10 15.48 -5.55 -0.20
C VAL A 10 15.10 -4.52 0.86
N LEU A 11 13.89 -4.69 1.42
CA LEU A 11 13.47 -3.98 2.62
C LEU A 11 13.80 -4.84 3.85
N GLY A 12 14.44 -4.23 4.85
CA GLY A 12 14.67 -4.87 6.13
C GLY A 12 13.41 -4.86 7.01
N ALA A 13 13.37 -5.70 8.04
CA ALA A 13 12.29 -5.70 9.01
C ALA A 13 12.38 -4.46 9.94
N MET A 14 11.25 -3.83 10.25
CA MET A 14 11.19 -2.77 11.28
C MET A 14 11.38 -3.33 12.67
N THR A 15 10.85 -4.52 12.91
CA THR A 15 10.87 -5.19 14.22
C THR A 15 11.38 -6.61 14.08
N GLN A 16 11.96 -7.13 15.16
CA GLN A 16 12.45 -8.51 15.22
C GLN A 16 11.29 -9.48 14.94
N MET A 17 11.53 -10.42 14.04
CA MET A 17 10.55 -11.42 13.58
C MET A 17 9.22 -10.81 13.07
N LEU A 18 9.20 -9.51 12.74
CA LEU A 18 8.00 -8.73 12.38
C LEU A 18 6.94 -8.67 13.49
N ALA A 19 7.31 -8.99 14.74
CA ALA A 19 6.36 -9.14 15.85
C ALA A 19 5.76 -7.83 16.37
N GLY A 20 6.34 -6.67 15.99
CA GLY A 20 5.82 -5.36 16.41
C GLY A 20 6.21 -4.96 17.84
N GLU A 21 7.11 -5.67 18.50
CA GLU A 21 7.47 -5.48 19.92
C GLU A 21 8.88 -4.87 20.12
N HIS A 22 9.87 -5.43 19.46
CA HIS A 22 11.27 -5.02 19.58
C HIS A 22 11.82 -4.56 18.25
N LEU A 23 12.56 -3.46 18.23
CA LEU A 23 13.18 -2.95 17.01
C LEU A 23 14.19 -3.94 16.44
N ALA A 24 14.26 -4.00 15.12
CA ALA A 24 15.35 -4.67 14.41
C ALA A 24 16.61 -3.77 14.39
N GLU A 25 17.76 -4.37 14.11
CA GLU A 25 19.05 -3.65 14.02
C GLU A 25 19.18 -2.93 12.66
N MET A 26 18.55 -1.76 12.53
CA MET A 26 18.45 -1.03 11.25
C MET A 26 19.81 -0.61 10.71
N GLY A 27 20.78 -0.31 11.58
CA GLY A 27 22.15 -0.04 11.17
C GLY A 27 22.82 -1.22 10.47
N ALA A 28 22.63 -2.43 11.01
CA ALA A 28 23.11 -3.66 10.38
C ALA A 28 22.37 -3.97 9.07
N LEU A 29 21.06 -3.74 9.02
CA LEU A 29 20.26 -3.91 7.80
C LEU A 29 20.71 -2.96 6.69
N ARG A 30 20.98 -1.70 7.02
CA ARG A 30 21.54 -0.73 6.07
C ARG A 30 22.92 -1.17 5.56
N ALA A 31 23.81 -1.61 6.47
CA ALA A 31 25.14 -2.11 6.10
C ALA A 31 25.07 -3.37 5.23
N ALA A 32 24.04 -4.20 5.39
CA ALA A 32 23.75 -5.36 4.56
C ALA A 32 23.14 -5.03 3.19
N GLY A 33 22.85 -3.73 2.90
CA GLY A 33 22.33 -3.27 1.61
C GLY A 33 20.82 -3.13 1.54
N CYS A 34 20.10 -3.17 2.67
CA CYS A 34 18.67 -2.84 2.66
C CYS A 34 18.46 -1.36 2.31
N VAL A 35 17.51 -1.08 1.41
CA VAL A 35 17.19 0.27 0.91
C VAL A 35 16.14 0.98 1.75
N GLY A 36 15.46 0.27 2.63
CA GLY A 36 14.44 0.78 3.54
C GLY A 36 14.02 -0.29 4.54
N VAL A 37 13.03 0.03 5.37
CA VAL A 37 12.48 -0.91 6.36
C VAL A 37 10.97 -0.99 6.27
N SER A 38 10.42 -2.19 6.49
CA SER A 38 8.99 -2.48 6.47
C SER A 38 8.63 -3.54 7.52
N ASN A 39 7.39 -3.55 7.98
CA ASN A 39 6.86 -4.67 8.76
C ASN A 39 5.96 -5.59 7.91
N ALA A 40 6.15 -5.54 6.58
CA ALA A 40 5.34 -6.24 5.59
C ALA A 40 3.83 -5.93 5.77
N THR A 41 3.01 -6.95 5.84
CA THR A 41 1.55 -6.82 6.06
C THR A 41 1.16 -6.87 7.53
N ILE A 42 2.13 -6.99 8.46
CA ILE A 42 1.86 -7.11 9.90
C ILE A 42 1.78 -5.70 10.51
N PRO A 43 0.61 -5.27 11.02
CA PRO A 43 0.43 -3.93 11.54
C PRO A 43 1.23 -3.69 12.83
N LEU A 44 1.83 -2.51 12.96
CA LEU A 44 2.40 -2.04 14.21
C LEU A 44 1.32 -1.35 15.06
N LYS A 45 0.82 -2.05 16.09
CA LYS A 45 -0.20 -1.50 17.00
C LYS A 45 0.31 -0.35 17.86
N SER A 46 1.56 -0.45 18.34
CA SER A 46 2.14 0.54 19.24
C SER A 46 2.65 1.78 18.51
N SER A 47 2.02 2.93 18.80
CA SER A 47 2.51 4.23 18.30
C SER A 47 3.90 4.58 18.83
N GLN A 48 4.24 4.12 20.07
CA GLN A 48 5.57 4.34 20.64
C GLN A 48 6.64 3.57 19.88
N ILE A 49 6.35 2.33 19.47
CA ILE A 49 7.28 1.52 18.68
C ILE A 49 7.42 2.14 17.29
N MET A 50 6.33 2.52 16.63
CA MET A 50 6.39 3.19 15.31
C MET A 50 7.22 4.48 15.38
N ARG A 51 7.03 5.30 16.40
CA ARG A 51 7.83 6.49 16.61
C ARG A 51 9.34 6.17 16.70
N ARG A 52 9.71 5.17 17.51
CA ARG A 52 11.10 4.74 17.64
C ARG A 52 11.66 4.15 16.35
N VAL A 53 10.85 3.40 15.58
CA VAL A 53 11.21 2.93 14.23
C VAL A 53 11.58 4.12 13.35
N MET A 54 10.74 5.16 13.31
CA MET A 54 10.97 6.35 12.49
C MET A 54 12.21 7.14 12.92
N GLU A 55 12.41 7.34 14.24
CA GLU A 55 13.62 7.99 14.79
C GLU A 55 14.90 7.22 14.41
N TYR A 56 14.85 5.88 14.53
CA TYR A 56 16.00 5.03 14.21
C TYR A 56 16.26 4.99 12.70
N ALA A 57 15.24 4.85 11.88
CA ALA A 57 15.36 4.87 10.42
C ALA A 57 15.91 6.20 9.90
N ALA A 58 15.47 7.32 10.47
CA ALA A 58 15.97 8.66 10.13
C ALA A 58 17.49 8.79 10.41
N THR A 59 17.99 8.16 11.48
CA THR A 59 19.43 8.17 11.82
C THR A 59 20.31 7.53 10.73
N PHE A 60 19.78 6.53 10.02
CA PHE A 60 20.48 5.78 8.97
C PHE A 60 20.04 6.13 7.56
N ASP A 61 19.27 7.21 7.38
CA ASP A 61 18.72 7.62 6.08
C ASP A 61 17.94 6.50 5.36
N LEU A 62 17.15 5.72 6.14
CA LEU A 62 16.31 4.66 5.63
C LEU A 62 14.88 5.16 5.43
N THR A 63 14.26 4.81 4.31
CA THR A 63 12.83 5.03 4.10
C THR A 63 12.02 4.00 4.90
N VAL A 64 11.00 4.47 5.62
CA VAL A 64 10.06 3.61 6.36
C VAL A 64 8.85 3.33 5.47
N PHE A 65 8.68 2.08 5.04
CA PHE A 65 7.58 1.64 4.20
C PHE A 65 6.44 1.17 5.09
N VAL A 66 5.33 1.91 5.09
CA VAL A 66 4.17 1.65 5.95
C VAL A 66 2.98 1.20 5.12
N LEU A 67 2.33 0.11 5.53
CA LEU A 67 1.01 -0.30 5.04
C LEU A 67 -0.02 0.10 6.10
N PRO A 68 -0.76 1.21 5.90
CA PRO A 68 -1.67 1.70 6.92
C PRO A 68 -2.88 0.78 7.03
N ASN A 69 -2.99 0.09 8.15
CA ASN A 69 -4.14 -0.74 8.48
C ASN A 69 -4.27 -0.88 9.99
N ASP A 70 -5.42 -0.52 10.51
CA ASP A 70 -5.80 -0.79 11.89
C ASP A 70 -6.35 -2.21 12.00
N PRO A 71 -5.66 -3.13 12.72
CA PRO A 71 -6.06 -4.52 12.77
C PRO A 71 -7.37 -4.74 13.53
N ASP A 72 -7.73 -3.86 14.46
CA ASP A 72 -8.95 -4.00 15.25
C ASP A 72 -10.17 -3.49 14.45
N LEU A 73 -9.98 -2.48 13.59
CA LEU A 73 -11.01 -1.99 12.67
C LEU A 73 -11.18 -2.89 11.42
N SER A 74 -10.15 -3.59 11.02
CA SER A 74 -10.19 -4.49 9.84
C SER A 74 -10.44 -5.95 10.21
N LEU A 75 -10.63 -6.26 11.48
CA LEU A 75 -10.81 -7.62 11.99
C LEU A 75 -11.89 -8.39 11.22
N ASP A 76 -11.51 -9.59 10.72
CA ASP A 76 -12.38 -10.48 9.93
C ASP A 76 -13.00 -9.86 8.67
N GLY A 77 -12.69 -8.60 8.35
CA GLY A 77 -13.15 -7.94 7.15
C GLY A 77 -12.51 -8.50 5.89
N VAL A 78 -13.32 -8.67 4.85
CA VAL A 78 -12.86 -9.23 3.56
C VAL A 78 -13.20 -8.34 2.36
N ILE A 79 -14.02 -7.31 2.57
CA ILE A 79 -14.50 -6.42 1.52
C ILE A 79 -14.64 -5.00 2.08
N HIS A 80 -14.71 -3.99 1.23
CA HIS A 80 -15.00 -2.63 1.69
C HIS A 80 -16.35 -2.53 2.40
N GLU A 81 -16.38 -1.92 3.59
CA GLU A 81 -17.59 -1.70 4.36
C GLU A 81 -18.56 -0.76 3.63
N GLY A 82 -19.81 -1.11 3.57
CA GLY A 82 -20.87 -0.28 2.97
C GLY A 82 -22.08 -1.08 2.51
N GLN A 83 -22.85 -0.50 1.60
CA GLN A 83 -24.08 -1.12 1.11
C GLN A 83 -23.85 -2.49 0.47
N VAL A 84 -22.74 -2.67 -0.24
CA VAL A 84 -22.41 -3.93 -0.92
C VAL A 84 -22.08 -5.02 0.09
N SER A 85 -21.21 -4.74 1.07
CA SER A 85 -20.84 -5.70 2.11
C SER A 85 -22.07 -6.14 2.91
N THR A 86 -22.95 -5.20 3.28
CA THR A 86 -24.21 -5.49 3.97
C THR A 86 -25.13 -6.35 3.11
N ARG A 87 -25.29 -6.02 1.82
CA ARG A 87 -26.13 -6.78 0.89
C ARG A 87 -25.64 -8.22 0.68
N LEU A 88 -24.32 -8.40 0.62
CA LEU A 88 -23.70 -9.71 0.44
C LEU A 88 -23.55 -10.50 1.76
N GLY A 89 -23.82 -9.87 2.91
CA GLY A 89 -23.61 -10.49 4.22
C GLY A 89 -22.13 -10.75 4.53
N LEU A 90 -21.22 -9.96 3.92
CA LEU A 90 -19.80 -10.09 4.11
C LEU A 90 -19.30 -9.07 5.15
N PRO A 91 -18.34 -9.47 6.04
CA PRO A 91 -17.73 -8.54 6.99
C PRO A 91 -16.95 -7.47 6.25
N GLY A 92 -17.20 -6.21 6.60
CA GLY A 92 -16.62 -5.04 5.94
C GLY A 92 -15.34 -4.54 6.60
N ILE A 93 -14.46 -3.95 5.80
CA ILE A 93 -13.28 -3.19 6.24
C ILE A 93 -13.60 -1.71 6.02
N PRO A 94 -13.81 -0.91 7.09
CA PRO A 94 -14.12 0.50 6.95
C PRO A 94 -12.93 1.28 6.37
N GLU A 95 -13.21 2.44 5.78
CA GLU A 95 -12.18 3.39 5.34
C GLU A 95 -11.26 3.80 6.50
N THR A 96 -11.84 3.91 7.70
CA THR A 96 -11.11 4.30 8.91
C THR A 96 -10.02 3.31 9.31
N ALA A 97 -10.08 2.06 8.88
CA ALA A 97 -8.98 1.10 9.10
C ALA A 97 -7.67 1.59 8.44
N GLU A 98 -7.75 2.23 7.27
CA GLU A 98 -6.60 2.85 6.61
C GLU A 98 -6.28 4.23 7.21
N THR A 99 -7.28 5.11 7.31
CA THR A 99 -7.04 6.54 7.57
C THR A 99 -6.62 6.86 8.99
N VAL A 100 -7.03 6.07 10.00
CA VAL A 100 -6.57 6.24 11.39
C VAL A 100 -5.08 5.96 11.53
N ILE A 101 -4.61 4.86 10.94
CA ILE A 101 -3.18 4.52 10.98
C ILE A 101 -2.37 5.47 10.12
N LEU A 102 -2.88 5.86 8.95
CA LEU A 102 -2.23 6.85 8.11
C LEU A 102 -2.07 8.20 8.84
N ALA A 103 -3.12 8.69 9.54
CA ALA A 103 -3.03 9.90 10.34
C ALA A 103 -1.95 9.81 11.42
N ARG A 104 -1.92 8.70 12.15
CA ARG A 104 -0.89 8.43 13.16
C ARG A 104 0.51 8.50 12.55
N ASP A 105 0.72 7.79 11.44
CA ASP A 105 2.04 7.65 10.84
C ASP A 105 2.52 8.97 10.21
N LEU A 106 1.64 9.77 9.63
CA LEU A 106 1.95 11.11 9.13
C LEU A 106 2.35 12.07 10.26
N LEU A 107 1.64 12.04 11.41
CA LEU A 107 1.98 12.86 12.58
C LEU A 107 3.34 12.46 13.18
N LEU A 108 3.62 11.17 13.25
CA LEU A 108 4.90 10.68 13.76
C LEU A 108 6.05 11.01 12.79
N ALA A 109 5.82 10.91 11.49
CA ALA A 109 6.81 11.30 10.48
C ALA A 109 7.12 12.80 10.54
N GLU A 110 6.10 13.65 10.75
CA GLU A 110 6.28 15.09 10.95
C GLU A 110 7.14 15.40 12.17
N GLN A 111 6.89 14.71 13.29
CA GLN A 111 7.63 14.91 14.53
C GLN A 111 9.09 14.41 14.44
N THR A 112 9.32 13.29 13.77
CA THR A 112 10.63 12.62 13.73
C THR A 112 11.50 13.05 12.55
N GLY A 113 10.93 13.72 11.55
CA GLY A 113 11.61 14.05 10.29
C GLY A 113 11.88 12.82 9.41
N ALA A 114 11.29 11.67 9.72
CA ALA A 114 11.50 10.44 8.98
C ALA A 114 10.95 10.53 7.55
N ARG A 115 11.64 9.89 6.62
CA ARG A 115 11.16 9.67 5.26
C ARG A 115 10.25 8.45 5.25
N ILE A 116 9.00 8.62 4.80
CA ILE A 116 8.03 7.52 4.73
C ILE A 116 7.51 7.28 3.32
N HIS A 117 7.24 6.02 3.01
CA HIS A 117 6.53 5.59 1.82
C HIS A 117 5.27 4.84 2.22
N VAL A 118 4.11 5.40 1.85
CA VAL A 118 2.80 4.79 2.14
C VAL A 118 2.49 3.78 1.04
N LEU A 119 2.41 2.52 1.43
CA LEU A 119 2.10 1.40 0.53
C LEU A 119 0.60 1.31 0.28
N HIS A 120 0.22 1.00 -0.95
CA HIS A 120 -1.10 0.53 -1.37
C HIS A 120 -2.27 1.41 -0.87
N VAL A 121 -2.13 2.75 -0.97
CA VAL A 121 -3.25 3.66 -0.64
C VAL A 121 -4.49 3.24 -1.42
N SER A 122 -5.62 3.06 -0.73
CA SER A 122 -6.84 2.54 -1.32
C SER A 122 -8.03 3.51 -1.27
N THR A 123 -7.94 4.57 -0.46
CA THR A 123 -9.06 5.49 -0.22
C THR A 123 -8.79 6.89 -0.79
N ARG A 124 -9.84 7.58 -1.24
CA ARG A 124 -9.79 9.02 -1.59
C ARG A 124 -9.29 9.84 -0.40
N ARG A 125 -9.81 9.56 0.77
CA ARG A 125 -9.42 10.26 2.00
C ARG A 125 -7.94 10.10 2.30
N GLY A 126 -7.38 8.91 2.13
CA GLY A 126 -5.94 8.67 2.28
C GLY A 126 -5.10 9.51 1.32
N VAL A 127 -5.52 9.61 0.05
CA VAL A 127 -4.86 10.50 -0.94
C VAL A 127 -4.89 11.96 -0.50
N GLU A 128 -6.03 12.46 -0.01
CA GLU A 128 -6.17 13.84 0.48
C GLU A 128 -5.26 14.10 1.68
N MET A 129 -5.16 13.18 2.63
CA MET A 129 -4.28 13.28 3.80
C MET A 129 -2.80 13.34 3.39
N ILE A 130 -2.39 12.53 2.43
CA ILE A 130 -1.03 12.54 1.89
C ILE A 130 -0.74 13.85 1.14
N ALA A 131 -1.71 14.33 0.36
CA ALA A 131 -1.58 15.63 -0.33
C ALA A 131 -1.39 16.78 0.66
N ASP A 132 -2.12 16.77 1.77
CA ASP A 132 -1.97 17.75 2.85
C ASP A 132 -0.60 17.66 3.52
N ALA A 133 -0.15 16.46 3.87
CA ALA A 133 1.16 16.22 4.44
C ALA A 133 2.29 16.76 3.53
N LYS A 134 2.20 16.50 2.23
CA LYS A 134 3.15 17.05 1.24
C LYS A 134 3.15 18.57 1.20
N ARG A 135 1.96 19.23 1.26
CA ARG A 135 1.88 20.69 1.30
C ARG A 135 2.53 21.28 2.56
N ARG A 136 2.50 20.56 3.67
CA ARG A 136 3.17 20.93 4.92
C ARG A 136 4.69 20.66 4.89
N GLY A 137 5.19 20.07 3.80
CA GLY A 137 6.62 19.80 3.61
C GLY A 137 7.11 18.47 4.17
N LEU A 138 6.20 17.52 4.51
CA LEU A 138 6.61 16.19 4.95
C LEU A 138 7.28 15.42 3.81
N ASN A 139 8.34 14.68 4.15
CA ASN A 139 8.99 13.77 3.21
C ASN A 139 8.20 12.46 3.10
N VAL A 140 7.06 12.53 2.41
CA VAL A 140 6.15 11.43 2.21
C VAL A 140 5.95 11.13 0.73
N THR A 141 6.03 9.86 0.39
CA THR A 141 5.68 9.31 -0.92
C THR A 141 4.59 8.26 -0.77
N ALA A 142 3.91 7.90 -1.85
CA ALA A 142 2.85 6.89 -1.79
C ALA A 142 2.78 6.07 -3.07
N SER A 143 2.35 4.82 -2.92
CA SER A 143 2.03 3.91 -4.01
C SER A 143 0.56 3.47 -3.98
N VAL A 144 0.07 3.08 -5.15
CA VAL A 144 -1.23 2.45 -5.36
C VAL A 144 -1.03 1.18 -6.17
N THR A 145 -1.90 0.19 -6.00
CA THR A 145 -1.82 -1.03 -6.82
C THR A 145 -2.47 -0.80 -8.18
N ALA A 146 -1.90 -1.36 -9.24
CA ALA A 146 -2.45 -1.23 -10.59
C ALA A 146 -3.90 -1.74 -10.69
N PRO A 147 -4.30 -2.87 -10.08
CA PRO A 147 -5.69 -3.31 -10.04
C PRO A 147 -6.66 -2.29 -9.47
N GLN A 148 -6.32 -1.61 -8.36
CA GLN A 148 -7.20 -0.64 -7.68
C GLN A 148 -7.45 0.64 -8.50
N LEU A 149 -6.64 0.91 -9.52
CA LEU A 149 -6.89 2.00 -10.46
C LEU A 149 -7.96 1.68 -11.50
N ILE A 150 -8.25 0.41 -11.71
CA ILE A 150 -9.17 -0.07 -12.75
C ILE A 150 -10.41 -0.71 -12.15
N LEU A 151 -10.22 -1.57 -11.15
CA LEU A 151 -11.29 -2.29 -10.46
C LEU A 151 -11.81 -1.48 -9.27
N ASP A 152 -13.05 -1.71 -8.91
CA ASP A 152 -13.68 -1.20 -7.68
C ASP A 152 -14.56 -2.28 -7.06
N LEU A 153 -15.26 -1.93 -5.99
CA LEU A 153 -16.13 -2.81 -5.24
C LEU A 153 -17.20 -3.50 -6.12
N SER A 154 -17.62 -2.89 -7.23
CA SER A 154 -18.63 -3.50 -8.12
C SER A 154 -18.12 -4.77 -8.82
N ASN A 155 -16.81 -4.94 -8.93
CA ASN A 155 -16.18 -6.12 -9.52
C ASN A 155 -16.20 -7.34 -8.57
N ALA A 156 -16.42 -7.11 -7.26
CA ALA A 156 -16.56 -8.16 -6.25
C ALA A 156 -18.03 -8.64 -6.08
N LEU A 157 -18.98 -8.06 -6.80
CA LEU A 157 -20.36 -8.53 -6.83
C LEU A 157 -20.40 -9.99 -7.28
N ASP A 158 -21.47 -10.70 -6.91
CA ASP A 158 -21.65 -12.13 -7.19
C ASP A 158 -20.57 -13.03 -6.53
N PHE A 159 -19.97 -12.54 -5.45
CA PHE A 159 -18.93 -13.28 -4.71
C PHE A 159 -17.72 -13.67 -5.55
N ASN A 160 -17.34 -12.80 -6.50
CA ASN A 160 -16.16 -13.01 -7.34
C ASN A 160 -14.88 -13.05 -6.48
N SER A 161 -14.46 -14.24 -6.11
CA SER A 161 -13.30 -14.49 -5.22
C SER A 161 -11.98 -14.00 -5.79
N THR A 162 -11.86 -13.81 -7.12
CA THR A 162 -10.66 -13.26 -7.75
C THR A 162 -10.44 -11.79 -7.37
N CYS A 163 -11.49 -11.11 -6.89
CA CYS A 163 -11.46 -9.74 -6.40
C CYS A 163 -11.20 -9.63 -4.88
N ASN A 164 -10.98 -10.75 -4.18
CA ASN A 164 -10.54 -10.73 -2.78
C ASN A 164 -9.06 -10.34 -2.74
N VAL A 165 -8.79 -9.08 -2.39
CA VAL A 165 -7.46 -8.47 -2.29
C VAL A 165 -7.35 -7.64 -1.01
N PHE A 166 -6.12 -7.37 -0.57
CA PHE A 166 -5.86 -6.50 0.58
C PHE A 166 -4.82 -5.43 0.22
N PRO A 167 -5.10 -4.12 0.47
CA PRO A 167 -6.39 -3.54 0.90
C PRO A 167 -7.53 -3.87 -0.05
N PRO A 168 -8.79 -3.90 0.44
CA PRO A 168 -9.91 -4.30 -0.40
C PRO A 168 -10.17 -3.31 -1.53
N LEU A 169 -10.78 -3.79 -2.62
CA LEU A 169 -11.31 -2.90 -3.64
C LEU A 169 -12.36 -1.98 -2.99
N ARG A 170 -12.17 -0.67 -3.14
CA ARG A 170 -13.01 0.36 -2.53
C ARG A 170 -14.11 0.82 -3.49
N SER A 171 -14.82 1.87 -3.13
CA SER A 171 -15.86 2.46 -3.96
C SER A 171 -15.33 3.03 -5.29
N SER A 172 -16.23 3.29 -6.23
CA SER A 172 -15.89 4.00 -7.47
C SER A 172 -15.40 5.43 -7.20
N ASP A 173 -15.84 6.06 -6.10
CA ASP A 173 -15.36 7.37 -5.68
C ASP A 173 -13.91 7.28 -5.17
N ASP A 174 -13.58 6.27 -4.38
CA ASP A 174 -12.18 6.01 -3.97
C ASP A 174 -11.28 5.78 -5.17
N ARG A 175 -11.71 4.92 -6.11
CA ARG A 175 -10.96 4.72 -7.36
C ARG A 175 -10.74 6.03 -8.13
N ALA A 176 -11.74 6.89 -8.19
CA ALA A 176 -11.57 8.22 -8.78
C ALA A 176 -10.56 9.06 -7.99
N GLY A 177 -10.61 9.02 -6.66
CA GLY A 177 -9.64 9.69 -5.78
C GLY A 177 -8.21 9.21 -5.99
N LEU A 178 -7.99 7.91 -6.18
CA LEU A 178 -6.67 7.35 -6.50
C LEU A 178 -6.16 7.89 -7.85
N ARG A 179 -7.02 7.95 -8.87
CA ARG A 179 -6.68 8.53 -10.19
C ARG A 179 -6.38 10.02 -10.10
N ASP A 180 -7.14 10.78 -9.32
CA ASP A 180 -6.86 12.18 -9.04
C ASP A 180 -5.50 12.32 -8.34
N GLY A 181 -5.16 11.43 -7.41
CA GLY A 181 -3.87 11.37 -6.74
C GLY A 181 -2.69 11.20 -7.70
N ILE A 182 -2.85 10.36 -8.71
CA ILE A 182 -1.84 10.19 -9.79
C ILE A 182 -1.74 11.47 -10.62
N LYS A 183 -2.88 11.98 -11.09
CA LYS A 183 -2.95 13.19 -11.92
C LYS A 183 -2.29 14.40 -11.25
N ASN A 184 -2.49 14.55 -9.94
CA ASN A 184 -1.97 15.66 -9.14
C ASN A 184 -0.59 15.37 -8.52
N ASN A 185 0.07 14.27 -8.92
CA ASN A 185 1.39 13.87 -8.42
C ASN A 185 1.47 13.65 -6.89
N THR A 186 0.33 13.38 -6.26
CA THR A 186 0.24 12.98 -4.85
C THR A 186 0.69 11.55 -4.67
N VAL A 187 0.17 10.64 -5.50
CA VAL A 187 0.60 9.24 -5.62
C VAL A 187 1.53 9.16 -6.82
N ARG A 188 2.78 8.72 -6.61
CA ARG A 188 3.82 8.74 -7.64
C ARG A 188 4.27 7.36 -8.09
N VAL A 189 3.83 6.31 -7.42
CA VAL A 189 4.23 4.93 -7.70
C VAL A 189 3.01 4.08 -7.95
N ILE A 190 3.03 3.30 -9.02
CA ILE A 190 2.10 2.20 -9.24
C ILE A 190 2.88 0.91 -9.07
N CYS A 191 2.38 0.02 -8.20
CA CYS A 191 2.96 -1.31 -7.98
C CYS A 191 2.00 -2.40 -8.47
N SER A 192 2.54 -3.60 -8.68
CA SER A 192 1.74 -4.77 -9.04
C SER A 192 0.96 -5.33 -7.87
N ASP A 193 1.55 -5.30 -6.68
CA ASP A 193 1.08 -6.05 -5.53
C ASP A 193 0.81 -7.52 -5.90
N HIS A 194 1.79 -8.12 -6.57
CA HIS A 194 1.67 -9.47 -7.13
C HIS A 194 1.65 -10.52 -6.03
N GLN A 195 0.48 -11.05 -5.76
CA GLN A 195 0.24 -12.11 -4.76
C GLN A 195 -0.53 -13.26 -5.42
N PRO A 196 0.15 -14.10 -6.21
CA PRO A 196 -0.47 -15.23 -6.88
C PRO A 196 -0.77 -16.35 -5.88
N HIS A 197 -1.87 -17.02 -6.11
CA HIS A 197 -2.28 -18.22 -5.38
C HIS A 197 -2.64 -19.33 -6.35
N GLU A 198 -2.59 -20.56 -5.89
CA GLU A 198 -3.10 -21.72 -6.63
C GLU A 198 -4.62 -21.56 -6.88
N SER A 199 -5.09 -22.18 -7.96
CA SER A 199 -6.49 -22.02 -8.40
C SER A 199 -7.52 -22.44 -7.34
N ASP A 200 -7.21 -23.44 -6.52
CA ASP A 200 -8.07 -23.93 -5.44
C ASP A 200 -8.19 -22.94 -4.27
N ALA A 201 -7.16 -22.12 -4.01
CA ALA A 201 -7.21 -21.08 -2.98
C ALA A 201 -8.28 -20.01 -3.28
N LYS A 202 -8.75 -19.92 -4.53
CA LYS A 202 -9.81 -19.00 -4.98
C LYS A 202 -11.18 -19.67 -5.22
N GLN A 203 -11.29 -20.98 -5.02
CA GLN A 203 -12.54 -21.74 -5.24
C GLN A 203 -13.44 -21.81 -4.00
N ASN A 204 -12.93 -21.45 -2.84
CA ASN A 204 -13.69 -21.40 -1.59
C ASN A 204 -14.70 -20.23 -1.59
N PRO A 205 -15.69 -20.24 -0.68
CA PRO A 205 -16.54 -19.08 -0.44
C PRO A 205 -15.71 -17.82 -0.21
N PHE A 206 -16.15 -16.67 -0.72
CA PHE A 206 -15.39 -15.40 -0.72
C PHE A 206 -14.63 -15.10 0.57
N PRO A 207 -15.23 -15.23 1.80
CA PRO A 207 -14.55 -14.89 3.05
C PRO A 207 -13.38 -15.84 3.40
N THR A 208 -13.34 -17.02 2.82
CA THR A 208 -12.33 -18.05 3.13
C THR A 208 -11.28 -18.20 2.01
N THR A 209 -11.38 -17.38 0.95
CA THR A 209 -10.36 -17.35 -0.10
C THR A 209 -9.14 -16.55 0.37
N GLN A 210 -7.98 -16.93 -0.13
CA GLN A 210 -6.76 -16.16 0.14
C GLN A 210 -6.80 -14.80 -0.56
N PRO A 211 -6.57 -13.67 0.14
CA PRO A 211 -6.47 -12.38 -0.50
C PRO A 211 -5.22 -12.28 -1.39
N GLY A 212 -5.38 -11.68 -2.55
CA GLY A 212 -4.28 -11.49 -3.49
C GLY A 212 -4.70 -11.66 -4.95
N ILE A 213 -3.89 -11.14 -5.86
CA ILE A 213 -4.13 -11.18 -7.30
C ILE A 213 -2.82 -11.39 -8.05
N SER A 214 -2.86 -12.20 -9.11
CA SER A 214 -1.73 -12.32 -10.04
C SER A 214 -1.68 -11.08 -10.95
N ALA A 215 -0.79 -10.14 -10.66
CA ALA A 215 -0.80 -8.82 -11.26
C ALA A 215 0.53 -8.41 -11.94
N LEU A 216 1.55 -9.28 -11.95
CA LEU A 216 2.85 -8.90 -12.52
C LEU A 216 2.76 -8.62 -14.03
N GLU A 217 2.13 -9.52 -14.79
CA GLU A 217 1.98 -9.39 -16.24
C GLU A 217 1.03 -8.24 -16.63
N THR A 218 0.11 -7.87 -15.73
CA THR A 218 -0.89 -6.83 -15.97
C THR A 218 -0.44 -5.44 -15.50
N LEU A 219 0.71 -5.32 -14.82
CA LEU A 219 1.18 -4.04 -14.28
C LEU A 219 1.26 -2.95 -15.36
N LEU A 220 1.96 -3.20 -16.45
CA LEU A 220 2.14 -2.21 -17.51
C LEU A 220 0.84 -1.92 -18.28
N PRO A 221 0.06 -2.91 -18.73
CA PRO A 221 -1.23 -2.66 -19.37
C PRO A 221 -2.20 -1.85 -18.51
N LEU A 222 -2.37 -2.20 -17.24
CA LEU A 222 -3.26 -1.46 -16.32
C LEU A 222 -2.74 -0.04 -16.05
N THR A 223 -1.42 0.14 -15.96
CA THR A 223 -0.82 1.47 -15.82
C THR A 223 -1.11 2.36 -17.04
N LEU A 224 -0.99 1.82 -18.24
CA LEU A 224 -1.31 2.54 -19.48
C LEU A 224 -2.80 2.92 -19.56
N MET A 225 -3.69 2.00 -19.17
CA MET A 225 -5.13 2.28 -19.05
C MET A 225 -5.41 3.40 -18.05
N ALA A 226 -4.78 3.35 -16.86
CA ALA A 226 -4.91 4.38 -15.83
C ALA A 226 -4.38 5.73 -16.33
N GLY A 227 -3.23 5.75 -17.01
CA GLY A 227 -2.67 6.96 -17.64
C GLY A 227 -3.63 7.60 -18.62
N THR A 228 -4.22 6.80 -19.51
CA THR A 228 -5.26 7.27 -20.46
C THR A 228 -6.47 7.83 -19.73
N ALA A 229 -6.97 7.12 -18.71
CA ALA A 229 -8.14 7.53 -17.93
C ALA A 229 -7.92 8.82 -17.12
N THR A 230 -6.69 9.12 -16.72
CA THR A 230 -6.31 10.34 -15.98
C THR A 230 -5.91 11.50 -16.89
N GLY A 231 -5.65 11.23 -18.18
CA GLY A 231 -5.22 12.22 -19.16
C GLY A 231 -3.77 12.70 -18.99
N ILE A 232 -2.92 11.93 -18.26
CA ILE A 232 -1.49 12.22 -18.18
C ILE A 232 -0.77 11.68 -19.43
N THR A 233 0.39 12.26 -19.74
CA THR A 233 1.16 11.86 -20.93
C THR A 233 1.79 10.48 -20.79
N LEU A 234 2.11 9.83 -21.90
CA LEU A 234 2.78 8.52 -21.88
C LEU A 234 4.10 8.53 -21.09
N PRO A 235 5.01 9.52 -21.22
CA PRO A 235 6.20 9.58 -20.38
C PRO A 235 5.89 9.68 -18.88
N GLN A 236 4.89 10.48 -18.50
CA GLN A 236 4.44 10.57 -17.10
C GLN A 236 3.88 9.22 -16.60
N THR A 237 3.09 8.54 -17.43
CA THR A 237 2.54 7.23 -17.13
C THR A 237 3.64 6.19 -16.90
N LEU A 238 4.62 6.12 -17.79
CA LEU A 238 5.75 5.18 -17.65
C LEU A 238 6.63 5.50 -16.44
N ALA A 239 6.79 6.76 -16.09
CA ALA A 239 7.55 7.17 -14.92
C ALA A 239 6.98 6.59 -13.60
N LEU A 240 5.65 6.35 -13.51
CA LEU A 240 4.99 5.79 -12.34
C LEU A 240 5.42 4.34 -12.01
N VAL A 241 5.94 3.61 -12.99
CA VAL A 241 6.39 2.21 -12.83
C VAL A 241 7.89 2.03 -13.11
N THR A 242 8.63 3.11 -13.33
CA THR A 242 10.07 3.08 -13.65
C THR A 242 10.86 4.06 -12.79
N LEU A 243 10.90 5.34 -13.17
CA LEU A 243 11.70 6.37 -12.51
C LEU A 243 11.22 6.66 -11.08
N ALA A 244 9.91 6.80 -10.88
CA ALA A 244 9.37 7.19 -9.59
C ALA A 244 9.57 6.12 -8.50
N PRO A 245 9.32 4.81 -8.72
CA PRO A 245 9.70 3.79 -7.73
C PRO A 245 11.21 3.75 -7.47
N ALA A 246 12.07 3.94 -8.49
CA ALA A 246 13.52 3.98 -8.31
C ALA A 246 14.00 5.18 -7.46
N GLN A 247 13.22 6.27 -7.42
CA GLN A 247 13.51 7.43 -6.57
C GLN A 247 13.05 7.26 -5.11
N VAL A 248 12.19 6.28 -4.84
CA VAL A 248 11.73 5.95 -3.48
C VAL A 248 12.70 5.02 -2.78
N LEU A 249 13.38 4.17 -3.54
CA LEU A 249 14.39 3.21 -3.09
C LEU A 249 15.78 3.86 -3.02
#